data_e91572e683bb8d8365b25db3fa328043
#
_entry.id   e91572e683bb8d8365b25db3fa328043
#
_cell.length_a   1.000
_cell.length_b   1.000
_cell.length_c   1.000
_cell.angle_alpha   90.00
_cell.angle_beta   90.00
_cell.angle_gamma   90.00
#
_symmetry.space_group_name_H-M   'P 1'
#
loop_
_entity.id
_entity.type
_entity.pdbx_description
1 polymer ?
#
loop_
_entity_poly.entity_id
_entity_poly.type
_entity_poly.pdbx_seq_one_letter_code
_entity_poly.pdbx_strand_id
1 'polypeptide(L)'
;MLQVALDNQTMDSAYETTRLIAEEVDIIEVGTILCVGEGVRAVRDLKALYPHKIVLADAKIADAGKILSRMCFEANADWVTVICCADINTAKGALDVAKEFNGDVQIELTGYWTWEQAQQWRDAGIQQVVYHRSRDAQAAGVAWGEADITAIKRLSDMGFKVTVTGGLALEDLPLFKGIPIHVFIAGRSIRDAASPVEAARQFKRSIAELWG
;
A
#
# COMPACT_ATOMS: atom_id res chain seq x y z
N MET A 1 -4.44 -9.56 -4.71
CA MET A 1 -5.45 -8.76 -3.99
C MET A 1 -5.54 -7.37 -4.59
N LEU A 2 -6.71 -6.71 -4.45
CA LEU A 2 -6.92 -5.31 -4.84
C LEU A 2 -7.01 -4.43 -3.60
N GLN A 3 -6.25 -3.34 -3.58
CA GLN A 3 -6.24 -2.33 -2.53
C GLN A 3 -6.68 -0.98 -3.10
N VAL A 4 -7.52 -0.25 -2.36
CA VAL A 4 -7.84 1.13 -2.70
C VAL A 4 -7.11 2.10 -1.79
N ALA A 5 -6.43 3.09 -2.38
CA ALA A 5 -5.79 4.17 -1.63
C ALA A 5 -6.75 5.35 -1.46
N LEU A 6 -7.08 5.66 -0.22
CA LEU A 6 -7.90 6.80 0.17
C LEU A 6 -7.00 8.02 0.42
N ASP A 7 -6.65 8.72 -0.66
CA ASP A 7 -5.96 10.01 -0.62
C ASP A 7 -6.96 11.17 -0.51
N ASN A 8 -8.05 10.95 0.20
CA ASN A 8 -9.06 11.95 0.52
C ASN A 8 -8.49 12.93 1.55
N GLN A 9 -8.93 14.19 1.52
CA GLN A 9 -8.45 15.19 2.48
C GLN A 9 -9.26 15.20 3.78
N THR A 10 -10.46 14.61 3.78
CA THR A 10 -11.38 14.59 4.92
C THR A 10 -12.01 13.21 5.09
N MET A 11 -12.45 12.90 6.31
CA MET A 11 -13.20 11.67 6.60
C MET A 11 -14.52 11.60 5.85
N ASP A 12 -15.25 12.69 5.70
CA ASP A 12 -16.52 12.72 4.97
C ASP A 12 -16.35 12.22 3.54
N SER A 13 -15.33 12.74 2.85
CA SER A 13 -15.00 12.28 1.50
C SER A 13 -14.51 10.82 1.46
N ALA A 14 -13.77 10.38 2.49
CA ALA A 14 -13.35 8.98 2.59
C ALA A 14 -14.54 8.04 2.83
N TYR A 15 -15.52 8.44 3.65
CA TYR A 15 -16.76 7.69 3.86
C TYR A 15 -17.59 7.58 2.59
N GLU A 16 -17.75 8.66 1.83
CA GLU A 16 -18.44 8.64 0.54
C GLU A 16 -17.80 7.64 -0.41
N THR A 17 -16.47 7.66 -0.50
CA THR A 17 -15.72 6.72 -1.34
C THR A 17 -15.91 5.27 -0.88
N THR A 18 -15.67 4.99 0.39
CA THR A 18 -15.70 3.60 0.92
C THR A 18 -17.10 3.00 0.90
N ARG A 19 -18.16 3.79 1.12
CA ARG A 19 -19.55 3.30 1.01
C ARG A 19 -19.87 2.73 -0.37
N LEU A 20 -19.20 3.19 -1.41
CA LEU A 20 -19.39 2.71 -2.78
C LEU A 20 -18.56 1.45 -3.06
N ILE A 21 -17.29 1.41 -2.61
CA ILE A 21 -16.32 0.46 -3.15
C ILE A 21 -15.77 -0.55 -2.13
N ALA A 22 -16.05 -0.41 -0.83
CA ALA A 22 -15.43 -1.27 0.18
C ALA A 22 -15.67 -2.77 -0.06
N GLU A 23 -16.85 -3.16 -0.56
CA GLU A 23 -17.15 -4.56 -0.85
C GLU A 23 -16.42 -5.11 -2.08
N GLU A 24 -15.96 -4.22 -2.96
CA GLU A 24 -15.29 -4.60 -4.20
C GLU A 24 -13.75 -4.70 -4.04
N VAL A 25 -13.19 -4.31 -2.90
CA VAL A 25 -11.76 -4.35 -2.63
C VAL A 25 -11.42 -5.27 -1.47
N ASP A 26 -10.18 -5.72 -1.40
CA ASP A 26 -9.71 -6.60 -0.34
C ASP A 26 -9.08 -5.79 0.82
N ILE A 27 -8.46 -4.65 0.49
CA ILE A 27 -7.72 -3.80 1.42
C ILE A 27 -8.16 -2.35 1.26
N ILE A 28 -8.39 -1.68 2.38
CA ILE A 28 -8.66 -0.24 2.46
C ILE A 28 -7.40 0.43 3.03
N GLU A 29 -6.80 1.30 2.24
CA GLU A 29 -5.64 2.07 2.68
C GLU A 29 -6.06 3.47 3.11
N VAL A 30 -5.72 3.81 4.34
CA VAL A 30 -5.74 5.20 4.82
C VAL A 30 -4.48 5.86 4.26
N GLY A 31 -4.62 6.51 3.10
CA GLY A 31 -3.49 7.10 2.38
C GLY A 31 -2.79 8.20 3.20
N THR A 32 -1.55 8.52 2.85
CA THR A 32 -0.74 9.50 3.60
C THR A 32 -1.46 10.85 3.73
N ILE A 33 -2.17 11.30 2.69
CA ILE A 33 -2.91 12.57 2.72
C ILE A 33 -3.99 12.54 3.80
N LEU A 34 -4.75 11.44 3.89
CA LEU A 34 -5.79 11.28 4.90
C LEU A 34 -5.19 11.10 6.30
N CYS A 35 -4.08 10.37 6.43
CA CYS A 35 -3.32 10.24 7.68
C CYS A 35 -2.85 11.61 8.21
N VAL A 36 -2.38 12.49 7.33
CA VAL A 36 -1.95 13.85 7.71
C VAL A 36 -3.12 14.73 8.10
N GLY A 37 -4.23 14.63 7.37
CA GLY A 37 -5.42 15.46 7.62
C GLY A 37 -6.22 15.06 8.88
N GLU A 38 -6.38 13.76 9.10
CA GLU A 38 -7.30 13.21 10.12
C GLU A 38 -6.60 12.36 11.20
N GLY A 39 -5.31 12.11 11.05
CA GLY A 39 -4.52 11.30 11.96
C GLY A 39 -4.97 9.83 12.00
N VAL A 40 -4.55 9.12 13.04
CA VAL A 40 -4.90 7.70 13.28
C VAL A 40 -6.39 7.48 13.54
N ARG A 41 -7.17 8.56 13.75
CA ARG A 41 -8.62 8.49 13.83
C ARG A 41 -9.20 7.89 12.56
N ALA A 42 -8.68 8.27 11.38
CA ALA A 42 -9.13 7.72 10.11
C ALA A 42 -9.01 6.18 10.05
N VAL A 43 -7.91 5.64 10.57
CA VAL A 43 -7.69 4.19 10.67
C VAL A 43 -8.75 3.55 11.55
N ARG A 44 -8.95 4.09 12.76
CA ARG A 44 -9.93 3.57 13.73
C ARG A 44 -11.34 3.54 13.17
N ASP A 45 -11.76 4.65 12.59
CA ASP A 45 -13.13 4.83 12.11
C ASP A 45 -13.40 3.91 10.90
N LEU A 46 -12.45 3.79 9.96
CA LEU A 46 -12.60 2.88 8.82
C LEU A 46 -12.54 1.41 9.24
N LYS A 47 -11.67 1.03 10.18
CA LYS A 47 -11.64 -0.34 10.68
C LYS A 47 -12.90 -0.72 11.43
N ALA A 48 -13.49 0.23 12.17
CA ALA A 48 -14.78 0.00 12.85
C ALA A 48 -15.93 -0.23 11.87
N LEU A 49 -15.94 0.48 10.72
CA LEU A 49 -16.94 0.32 9.67
C LEU A 49 -16.75 -0.95 8.85
N TYR A 50 -15.51 -1.36 8.62
CA TYR A 50 -15.13 -2.49 7.77
C TYR A 50 -14.23 -3.48 8.51
N PRO A 51 -14.72 -4.11 9.62
CA PRO A 51 -13.88 -4.95 10.49
C PRO A 51 -13.31 -6.19 9.78
N HIS A 52 -13.96 -6.65 8.74
CA HIS A 52 -13.55 -7.81 7.94
C HIS A 52 -12.53 -7.48 6.83
N LYS A 53 -12.27 -6.21 6.56
CA LYS A 53 -11.27 -5.76 5.59
C LYS A 53 -9.92 -5.57 6.27
N ILE A 54 -8.85 -5.76 5.51
CA ILE A 54 -7.52 -5.30 5.92
C ILE A 54 -7.54 -3.77 5.82
N VAL A 55 -7.17 -3.10 6.90
CA VAL A 55 -6.98 -1.64 6.92
C VAL A 55 -5.51 -1.33 7.09
N LEU A 56 -4.94 -0.65 6.11
CA LEU A 56 -3.54 -0.24 6.09
C LEU A 56 -3.42 1.26 6.41
N ALA A 57 -2.53 1.60 7.33
CA ALA A 57 -2.12 2.99 7.58
C ALA A 57 -0.88 3.33 6.76
N ASP A 58 -1.05 4.14 5.70
CA ASP A 58 0.07 4.63 4.88
C ASP A 58 0.77 5.82 5.55
N ALA A 59 1.35 5.52 6.72
CA ALA A 59 1.98 6.51 7.59
C ALA A 59 3.38 6.93 7.12
N LYS A 60 4.00 6.18 6.19
CA LYS A 60 5.36 6.40 5.69
C LYS A 60 6.35 6.72 6.84
N ILE A 61 6.33 5.89 7.87
CA ILE A 61 7.12 6.09 9.08
C ILE A 61 8.60 6.24 8.71
N ALA A 62 9.18 7.40 9.01
CA ALA A 62 10.57 7.72 8.69
C ALA A 62 11.49 7.64 9.91
N ASP A 63 10.94 7.77 11.14
CA ASP A 63 11.64 7.70 12.41
C ASP A 63 10.65 7.30 13.51
N ALA A 64 11.13 7.07 14.75
CA ALA A 64 10.31 6.69 15.91
C ALA A 64 9.41 5.45 15.65
N GLY A 65 9.94 4.45 14.95
CA GLY A 65 9.20 3.29 14.42
C GLY A 65 8.27 2.63 15.42
N LYS A 66 8.74 2.35 16.65
CA LYS A 66 7.92 1.75 17.72
C LYS A 66 6.74 2.63 18.15
N ILE A 67 6.94 3.94 18.22
CA ILE A 67 5.92 4.87 18.74
C ILE A 67 4.83 5.04 17.69
N LEU A 68 5.21 5.40 16.45
CA LEU A 68 4.25 5.70 15.39
C LEU A 68 3.49 4.45 14.92
N SER A 69 4.17 3.30 14.80
CA SER A 69 3.47 2.05 14.48
C SER A 69 2.49 1.64 15.57
N ARG A 70 2.86 1.80 16.86
CA ARG A 70 1.93 1.53 17.96
C ARG A 70 0.69 2.37 17.90
N MET A 71 0.81 3.67 17.61
CA MET A 71 -0.37 4.54 17.43
C MET A 71 -1.31 4.02 16.32
N CYS A 72 -0.73 3.54 15.22
CA CYS A 72 -1.53 2.98 14.11
C CYS A 72 -2.21 1.65 14.52
N PHE A 73 -1.46 0.75 15.17
CA PHE A 73 -2.02 -0.55 15.59
C PHE A 73 -3.03 -0.43 16.73
N GLU A 74 -2.85 0.49 17.66
CA GLU A 74 -3.84 0.81 18.70
C GLU A 74 -5.12 1.44 18.10
N ALA A 75 -5.01 2.04 16.91
CA ALA A 75 -6.16 2.45 16.11
C ALA A 75 -6.74 1.30 15.26
N ASN A 76 -6.28 0.06 15.45
CA ASN A 76 -6.67 -1.17 14.76
C ASN A 76 -6.26 -1.22 13.28
N ALA A 77 -5.14 -0.62 12.89
CA ALA A 77 -4.51 -0.95 11.62
C ALA A 77 -4.12 -2.43 11.60
N ASP A 78 -4.28 -3.08 10.44
CA ASP A 78 -3.71 -4.42 10.22
C ASP A 78 -2.29 -4.31 9.68
N TRP A 79 -2.00 -3.29 8.87
CA TRP A 79 -0.69 -3.03 8.28
C TRP A 79 -0.31 -1.57 8.39
N VAL A 80 1.02 -1.31 8.42
CA VAL A 80 1.58 0.06 8.39
C VAL A 80 2.71 0.15 7.37
N THR A 81 2.94 1.36 6.81
CA THR A 81 4.08 1.60 5.93
C THR A 81 5.24 2.27 6.69
N VAL A 82 6.47 1.84 6.36
CA VAL A 82 7.73 2.48 6.72
C VAL A 82 8.41 2.90 5.42
N ILE A 83 8.90 4.14 5.33
CA ILE A 83 9.55 4.62 4.12
C ILE A 83 10.94 3.98 3.94
N CYS A 84 11.33 3.68 2.71
CA CYS A 84 12.59 2.98 2.38
C CYS A 84 13.87 3.69 2.85
N CYS A 85 13.86 5.02 2.98
CA CYS A 85 15.01 5.79 3.47
C CYS A 85 15.12 5.84 4.99
N ALA A 86 14.19 5.25 5.74
CA ALA A 86 14.28 5.16 7.20
C ALA A 86 15.44 4.25 7.63
N ASP A 87 16.00 4.53 8.81
CA ASP A 87 16.99 3.64 9.43
C ASP A 87 16.41 2.24 9.62
N ILE A 88 17.23 1.21 9.47
CA ILE A 88 16.79 -0.19 9.63
C ILE A 88 16.18 -0.45 11.02
N ASN A 89 16.63 0.26 12.05
CA ASN A 89 16.06 0.12 13.40
C ASN A 89 14.66 0.70 13.50
N THR A 90 14.28 1.66 12.64
CA THR A 90 12.91 2.15 12.52
C THR A 90 11.99 1.04 11.98
N ALA A 91 12.40 0.36 10.93
CA ALA A 91 11.65 -0.76 10.37
C ALA A 91 11.56 -1.95 11.35
N LYS A 92 12.66 -2.30 12.01
CA LYS A 92 12.67 -3.35 13.06
C LYS A 92 11.74 -3.00 14.20
N GLY A 93 11.81 -1.74 14.68
CA GLY A 93 10.95 -1.28 15.76
C GLY A 93 9.47 -1.32 15.41
N ALA A 94 9.11 -0.96 14.18
CA ALA A 94 7.74 -1.07 13.68
C ALA A 94 7.29 -2.54 13.56
N LEU A 95 8.16 -3.43 13.07
CA LEU A 95 7.88 -4.87 12.95
C LEU A 95 7.71 -5.54 14.33
N ASP A 96 8.51 -5.17 15.32
CA ASP A 96 8.36 -5.69 16.67
C ASP A 96 6.97 -5.36 17.24
N VAL A 97 6.51 -4.13 17.05
CA VAL A 97 5.16 -3.71 17.46
C VAL A 97 4.08 -4.43 16.65
N ALA A 98 4.24 -4.54 15.32
CA ALA A 98 3.29 -5.24 14.47
C ALA A 98 3.01 -6.67 14.98
N LYS A 99 4.05 -7.38 15.42
CA LYS A 99 3.93 -8.74 15.99
C LYS A 99 3.07 -8.79 17.25
N GLU A 100 3.10 -7.76 18.09
CA GLU A 100 2.25 -7.68 19.29
C GLU A 100 0.76 -7.61 18.93
N PHE A 101 0.42 -7.04 17.77
CA PHE A 101 -0.94 -6.82 17.30
C PHE A 101 -1.38 -7.80 16.19
N ASN A 102 -0.57 -8.83 15.88
CA ASN A 102 -0.77 -9.73 14.72
C ASN A 102 -0.87 -8.98 13.39
N GLY A 103 -0.24 -7.82 13.29
CA GLY A 103 -0.19 -6.99 12.09
C GLY A 103 1.07 -7.22 11.26
N ASP A 104 1.28 -6.39 10.24
CA ASP A 104 2.47 -6.48 9.38
C ASP A 104 2.98 -5.08 8.99
N VAL A 105 4.20 -5.05 8.46
CA VAL A 105 4.91 -3.85 8.02
C VAL A 105 5.24 -3.97 6.55
N GLN A 106 4.96 -2.93 5.78
CA GLN A 106 5.39 -2.79 4.38
C GLN A 106 6.47 -1.72 4.29
N ILE A 107 7.58 -2.01 3.61
CA ILE A 107 8.55 -0.97 3.24
C ILE A 107 8.09 -0.32 1.94
N GLU A 108 7.84 0.98 1.97
CA GLU A 108 7.45 1.72 0.79
C GLU A 108 8.66 2.25 0.03
N LEU A 109 8.82 1.75 -1.19
CA LEU A 109 9.94 2.03 -2.07
C LEU A 109 9.61 3.25 -2.94
N THR A 110 9.69 4.43 -2.33
CA THR A 110 9.53 5.72 -3.00
C THR A 110 10.82 6.51 -2.86
N GLY A 111 11.38 6.96 -3.99
CA GLY A 111 12.67 7.66 -4.01
C GLY A 111 13.86 6.70 -4.01
N TYR A 112 14.94 7.10 -3.34
CA TYR A 112 16.21 6.37 -3.39
C TYR A 112 16.25 5.23 -2.36
N TRP A 113 16.64 4.05 -2.81
CA TRP A 113 16.94 2.88 -2.00
C TRP A 113 17.97 1.99 -2.72
N THR A 114 18.54 1.02 -2.03
CA THR A 114 19.55 0.11 -2.58
C THR A 114 19.18 -1.36 -2.39
N TRP A 115 19.80 -2.25 -3.16
CA TRP A 115 19.61 -3.70 -3.01
C TRP A 115 20.17 -4.23 -1.69
N GLU A 116 21.21 -3.59 -1.16
CA GLU A 116 21.74 -3.88 0.16
C GLU A 116 20.73 -3.58 1.26
N GLN A 117 20.00 -2.46 1.14
CA GLN A 117 18.89 -2.17 2.06
C GLN A 117 17.77 -3.20 1.93
N ALA A 118 17.42 -3.61 0.69
CA ALA A 118 16.42 -4.66 0.49
C ALA A 118 16.83 -5.96 1.19
N GLN A 119 18.10 -6.36 1.11
CA GLN A 119 18.61 -7.52 1.83
C GLN A 119 18.51 -7.32 3.36
N GLN A 120 18.86 -6.13 3.87
CA GLN A 120 18.73 -5.82 5.30
C GLN A 120 17.28 -5.93 5.79
N TRP A 121 16.29 -5.49 5.00
CA TRP A 121 14.88 -5.66 5.36
C TRP A 121 14.49 -7.13 5.40
N ARG A 122 14.91 -7.94 4.44
CA ARG A 122 14.68 -9.40 4.46
C ARG A 122 15.29 -10.05 5.71
N ASP A 123 16.55 -9.75 6.00
CA ASP A 123 17.28 -10.29 7.15
C ASP A 123 16.64 -9.86 8.49
N ALA A 124 16.02 -8.68 8.52
CA ALA A 124 15.24 -8.20 9.67
C ALA A 124 13.87 -8.87 9.82
N GLY A 125 13.43 -9.67 8.84
CA GLY A 125 12.15 -10.37 8.86
C GLY A 125 10.99 -9.61 8.19
N ILE A 126 11.25 -8.47 7.55
CA ILE A 126 10.25 -7.77 6.74
C ILE A 126 9.88 -8.66 5.53
N GLN A 127 8.60 -8.85 5.33
CA GLN A 127 8.10 -9.71 4.25
C GLN A 127 7.46 -8.94 3.10
N GLN A 128 7.04 -7.71 3.33
CA GLN A 128 6.26 -6.94 2.36
C GLN A 128 7.01 -5.68 1.92
N VAL A 129 6.95 -5.40 0.62
CA VAL A 129 7.42 -4.14 0.04
C VAL A 129 6.37 -3.58 -0.91
N VAL A 130 6.29 -2.25 -0.99
CA VAL A 130 5.45 -1.54 -1.94
C VAL A 130 6.35 -0.87 -2.98
N TYR A 131 6.34 -1.35 -4.21
CA TYR A 131 7.01 -0.68 -5.32
C TYR A 131 6.14 0.47 -5.82
N HIS A 132 6.56 1.68 -5.54
CA HIS A 132 5.75 2.88 -5.74
C HIS A 132 6.37 3.83 -6.77
N ARG A 133 5.78 3.91 -7.96
CA ARG A 133 6.03 5.04 -8.86
C ARG A 133 5.39 6.29 -8.27
N SER A 134 6.22 7.20 -7.73
CA SER A 134 5.71 8.33 -6.96
C SER A 134 4.71 9.18 -7.74
N ARG A 135 3.77 9.79 -7.01
CA ARG A 135 2.74 10.64 -7.58
C ARG A 135 3.32 11.82 -8.37
N ASP A 136 4.40 12.41 -7.87
CA ASP A 136 5.06 13.53 -8.51
C ASP A 136 5.81 13.10 -9.78
N ALA A 137 6.44 11.91 -9.75
CA ALA A 137 7.05 11.33 -10.95
C ALA A 137 5.99 11.03 -12.03
N GLN A 138 4.84 10.50 -11.64
CA GLN A 138 3.72 10.28 -12.56
C GLN A 138 3.21 11.61 -13.14
N ALA A 139 3.05 12.64 -12.32
CA ALA A 139 2.64 13.97 -12.76
C ALA A 139 3.67 14.60 -13.72
N ALA A 140 4.94 14.27 -13.57
CA ALA A 140 6.03 14.66 -14.49
C ALA A 140 6.12 13.78 -15.75
N GLY A 141 5.16 12.85 -15.96
CA GLY A 141 5.10 12.00 -17.17
C GLY A 141 5.98 10.75 -17.14
N VAL A 142 6.52 10.37 -15.97
CA VAL A 142 7.27 9.11 -15.83
C VAL A 142 6.31 7.94 -15.95
N ALA A 143 6.48 7.14 -17.00
CA ALA A 143 5.70 5.91 -17.24
C ALA A 143 6.37 4.69 -16.59
N TRP A 144 5.63 3.58 -16.48
CA TRP A 144 6.20 2.27 -16.17
C TRP A 144 7.18 1.84 -17.26
N GLY A 145 8.36 1.37 -16.86
CA GLY A 145 9.42 0.97 -17.78
C GLY A 145 9.99 -0.42 -17.46
N GLU A 146 10.85 -0.91 -18.33
CA GLU A 146 11.51 -2.22 -18.19
C GLU A 146 12.33 -2.31 -16.89
N ALA A 147 12.95 -1.18 -16.48
CA ALA A 147 13.69 -1.11 -15.22
C ALA A 147 12.81 -1.38 -14.00
N ASP A 148 11.57 -0.86 -13.99
CA ASP A 148 10.60 -1.08 -12.92
C ASP A 148 10.20 -2.56 -12.85
N ILE A 149 9.86 -3.15 -14.00
CA ILE A 149 9.46 -4.55 -14.11
C ILE A 149 10.59 -5.47 -13.63
N THR A 150 11.83 -5.16 -14.04
CA THR A 150 13.03 -5.91 -13.60
C THR A 150 13.23 -5.81 -12.08
N ALA A 151 13.06 -4.61 -11.52
CA ALA A 151 13.21 -4.39 -10.07
C ALA A 151 12.10 -5.12 -9.28
N ILE A 152 10.85 -5.02 -9.72
CA ILE A 152 9.70 -5.70 -9.12
C ILE A 152 9.92 -7.22 -9.13
N LYS A 153 10.34 -7.78 -10.27
CA LYS A 153 10.65 -9.20 -10.39
C LYS A 153 11.76 -9.60 -9.42
N ARG A 154 12.87 -8.85 -9.35
CA ARG A 154 13.98 -9.14 -8.45
C ARG A 154 13.55 -9.10 -6.98
N LEU A 155 12.72 -8.14 -6.56
CA LEU A 155 12.16 -8.11 -5.21
C LEU A 155 11.33 -9.36 -4.91
N SER A 156 10.52 -9.80 -5.87
CA SER A 156 9.75 -11.05 -5.74
C SER A 156 10.68 -12.27 -5.65
N ASP A 157 11.73 -12.34 -6.47
CA ASP A 157 12.74 -13.43 -6.45
C ASP A 157 13.54 -13.43 -5.12
N MET A 158 13.68 -12.29 -4.45
CA MET A 158 14.24 -12.19 -3.08
C MET A 158 13.26 -12.70 -2.01
N GLY A 159 12.04 -13.09 -2.37
CA GLY A 159 11.02 -13.64 -1.48
C GLY A 159 10.14 -12.60 -0.79
N PHE A 160 10.12 -11.36 -1.29
CA PHE A 160 9.13 -10.38 -0.83
C PHE A 160 7.74 -10.64 -1.43
N LYS A 161 6.72 -10.36 -0.64
CA LYS A 161 5.36 -10.12 -1.12
C LYS A 161 5.33 -8.70 -1.68
N VAL A 162 5.36 -8.59 -3.01
CA VAL A 162 5.46 -7.29 -3.67
C VAL A 162 4.09 -6.71 -3.93
N THR A 163 3.88 -5.49 -3.46
CA THR A 163 2.75 -4.63 -3.80
C THR A 163 3.18 -3.63 -4.86
N VAL A 164 2.34 -3.35 -5.85
CA VAL A 164 2.63 -2.38 -6.92
C VAL A 164 1.64 -1.24 -6.87
N THR A 165 2.14 -0.01 -6.95
CA THR A 165 1.33 1.21 -6.93
C THR A 165 1.96 2.35 -7.73
N GLY A 166 1.20 3.44 -7.90
CA GLY A 166 1.67 4.65 -8.56
C GLY A 166 0.88 4.97 -9.82
N GLY A 167 -0.41 5.31 -9.61
CA GLY A 167 -1.33 5.67 -10.69
C GLY A 167 -1.58 4.53 -11.66
N LEU A 168 -1.73 3.32 -11.13
CA LEU A 168 -2.09 2.16 -11.94
C LEU A 168 -3.44 2.36 -12.63
N ALA A 169 -3.44 2.10 -13.94
CA ALA A 169 -4.64 1.93 -14.75
C ALA A 169 -4.84 0.44 -15.12
N LEU A 170 -6.00 0.09 -15.62
CA LEU A 170 -6.28 -1.30 -16.05
C LEU A 170 -5.31 -1.78 -17.12
N GLU A 171 -4.93 -0.88 -18.02
CA GLU A 171 -4.01 -1.09 -19.11
C GLU A 171 -2.58 -1.42 -18.67
N ASP A 172 -2.23 -1.04 -17.43
CA ASP A 172 -0.90 -1.31 -16.87
C ASP A 172 -0.75 -2.76 -16.36
N LEU A 173 -1.85 -3.40 -15.94
CA LEU A 173 -1.81 -4.73 -15.31
C LEU A 173 -1.05 -5.78 -16.13
N PRO A 174 -1.24 -5.88 -17.46
CA PRO A 174 -0.50 -6.86 -18.27
C PRO A 174 1.02 -6.71 -18.23
N LEU A 175 1.56 -5.52 -17.90
CA LEU A 175 3.00 -5.29 -17.79
C LEU A 175 3.66 -6.16 -16.71
N PHE A 176 2.91 -6.51 -15.69
CA PHE A 176 3.39 -7.29 -14.53
C PHE A 176 3.10 -8.80 -14.65
N LYS A 177 2.55 -9.25 -15.80
CA LYS A 177 2.18 -10.66 -15.99
C LYS A 177 3.41 -11.58 -15.83
N GLY A 178 3.21 -12.67 -15.10
CA GLY A 178 4.27 -13.64 -14.81
C GLY A 178 5.13 -13.32 -13.59
N ILE A 179 4.89 -12.17 -12.93
CA ILE A 179 5.47 -11.85 -11.62
C ILE A 179 4.39 -12.11 -10.55
N PRO A 180 4.68 -12.82 -9.47
CA PRO A 180 3.71 -13.09 -8.40
C PRO A 180 3.45 -11.83 -7.56
N ILE A 181 2.65 -10.90 -8.09
CA ILE A 181 2.26 -9.68 -7.39
C ILE A 181 1.27 -10.02 -6.27
N HIS A 182 1.57 -9.55 -5.05
CA HIS A 182 0.74 -9.79 -3.89
C HIS A 182 -0.49 -8.87 -3.85
N VAL A 183 -0.27 -7.58 -4.08
CA VAL A 183 -1.32 -6.55 -4.06
C VAL A 183 -1.12 -5.55 -5.20
N PHE A 184 -2.22 -5.15 -5.84
CA PHE A 184 -2.28 -3.99 -6.71
C PHE A 184 -3.02 -2.87 -5.99
N ILE A 185 -2.43 -1.68 -5.90
CA ILE A 185 -3.07 -0.50 -5.32
C ILE A 185 -3.54 0.41 -6.44
N ALA A 186 -4.83 0.69 -6.45
CA ALA A 186 -5.44 1.67 -7.34
C ALA A 186 -6.11 2.75 -6.50
N GLY A 187 -5.78 4.00 -6.74
CA GLY A 187 -6.38 5.16 -6.07
C GLY A 187 -7.34 5.87 -7.01
N ARG A 188 -6.84 6.89 -7.72
CA ARG A 188 -7.62 7.74 -8.62
C ARG A 188 -8.35 6.98 -9.72
N SER A 189 -7.74 5.95 -10.29
CA SER A 189 -8.35 5.11 -11.33
C SER A 189 -9.61 4.37 -10.90
N ILE A 190 -9.81 4.20 -9.59
CA ILE A 190 -11.07 3.70 -9.02
C ILE A 190 -11.89 4.87 -8.47
N ARG A 191 -11.32 5.65 -7.55
CA ARG A 191 -12.05 6.66 -6.79
C ARG A 191 -12.65 7.76 -7.66
N ASP A 192 -11.91 8.22 -8.67
CA ASP A 192 -12.28 9.34 -9.53
C ASP A 192 -12.92 8.86 -10.87
N ALA A 193 -13.22 7.57 -11.00
CA ALA A 193 -13.90 7.01 -12.16
C ALA A 193 -15.37 7.44 -12.21
N ALA A 194 -15.95 7.48 -13.41
CA ALA A 194 -17.37 7.77 -13.59
C ALA A 194 -18.29 6.77 -12.84
N SER A 195 -17.83 5.53 -12.67
CA SER A 195 -18.45 4.51 -11.82
C SER A 195 -17.36 3.82 -11.01
N PRO A 196 -17.07 4.26 -9.78
CA PRO A 196 -16.04 3.67 -8.91
C PRO A 196 -16.25 2.17 -8.66
N VAL A 197 -17.51 1.75 -8.50
CA VAL A 197 -17.88 0.34 -8.30
C VAL A 197 -17.47 -0.51 -9.51
N GLU A 198 -17.84 -0.07 -10.70
CA GLU A 198 -17.51 -0.82 -11.93
C GLU A 198 -16.00 -0.81 -12.19
N ALA A 199 -15.31 0.29 -11.94
CA ALA A 199 -13.86 0.36 -12.04
C ALA A 199 -13.19 -0.65 -11.10
N ALA A 200 -13.60 -0.72 -9.84
CA ALA A 200 -13.07 -1.69 -8.88
C ALA A 200 -13.34 -3.15 -9.32
N ARG A 201 -14.54 -3.44 -9.83
CA ARG A 201 -14.89 -4.75 -10.38
C ARG A 201 -14.04 -5.12 -11.58
N GLN A 202 -13.75 -4.17 -12.47
CA GLN A 202 -12.90 -4.40 -13.64
C GLN A 202 -11.47 -4.73 -13.21
N PHE A 203 -10.88 -3.96 -12.27
CA PHE A 203 -9.59 -4.29 -11.68
C PHE A 203 -9.57 -5.71 -11.11
N LYS A 204 -10.58 -6.06 -10.31
CA LYS A 204 -10.67 -7.36 -9.67
C LYS A 204 -10.77 -8.51 -10.67
N ARG A 205 -11.59 -8.35 -11.73
CA ARG A 205 -11.68 -9.32 -12.84
C ARG A 205 -10.34 -9.49 -13.55
N SER A 206 -9.70 -8.39 -13.95
CA SER A 206 -8.41 -8.44 -14.66
C SER A 206 -7.30 -9.07 -13.80
N ILE A 207 -7.28 -8.78 -12.49
CA ILE A 207 -6.34 -9.44 -11.57
C ILE A 207 -6.61 -10.95 -11.50
N ALA A 208 -7.87 -11.37 -11.41
CA ALA A 208 -8.23 -12.80 -11.38
C ALA A 208 -7.86 -13.51 -12.69
N GLU A 209 -8.06 -12.86 -13.84
CA GLU A 209 -7.71 -13.42 -15.15
C GLU A 209 -6.19 -13.57 -15.38
N LEU A 210 -5.39 -12.65 -14.81
CA LEU A 210 -3.94 -12.61 -15.04
C LEU A 210 -3.15 -13.41 -13.99
N TRP A 211 -3.66 -13.57 -12.76
CA TRP A 211 -2.99 -14.20 -11.59
C TRP A 211 -3.82 -15.30 -10.91
N GLY A 212 -5.02 -15.64 -11.40
CA GLY A 212 -5.90 -16.67 -10.88
C GLY A 212 -5.56 -18.09 -11.32
#